data_f5de10675ce4a0fdc276434e2a9a0b32
#
_entry.id   f5de10675ce4a0fdc276434e2a9a0b32
#
_cell.length_a   1.000
_cell.length_b   1.000
_cell.length_c   1.000
_cell.angle_alpha   90.00
_cell.angle_beta   90.00
_cell.angle_gamma   90.00
#
_symmetry.space_group_name_H-M   'P 1'
#
loop_
_entity.id
_entity.type
_entity.pdbx_description
1 polymer ?
#
loop_
_entity_poly.entity_id
_entity_poly.type
_entity_poly.pdbx_seq_one_letter_code
_entity_poly.pdbx_strand_id
1 'polypeptide(L)'
;MIQKDEIRQVLESAKALGIEFAELFFEDREETNIPCVETVIQGVKSLRICGAGLYLIQGLSNVYLYTNQVTKEALLDLVKKGAEMLEIKARAAAAGIVLTEKSYHNPCPVVKYPSQISNQDKINVLLEADKAARSAGVNVRSLNVNYFDTDQRVLIANTEGLYTTDRRVTTRMRMQAVVADGDSAYGTWDDYTKASGFEAYDDELSYTSFAKDMVKRADRIRTAGSISPCTVPVVLAAGGCGTLWHESCGHSLEAIAIAHRSSAFVDKIGEKVASDKVTLVDDGTLPGQYGSAAIDDEGHPMQRNILIENGVL
;
A
#
# COMPACT_ATOMS: atom_id res chain seq x y z
N MET A 1 22.16 -4.95 -11.36
CA MET A 1 21.44 -3.71 -10.99
C MET A 1 22.07 -2.59 -11.79
N ILE A 2 21.28 -1.75 -12.45
CA ILE A 2 21.74 -0.60 -13.23
C ILE A 2 22.54 0.36 -12.35
N GLN A 3 23.59 1.00 -12.90
CA GLN A 3 24.47 1.90 -12.14
C GLN A 3 23.87 3.32 -12.09
N LYS A 4 24.17 4.06 -11.01
CA LYS A 4 23.69 5.44 -10.80
C LYS A 4 24.01 6.37 -11.99
N ASP A 5 25.19 6.19 -12.60
CA ASP A 5 25.60 6.96 -13.78
C ASP A 5 24.77 6.62 -15.03
N GLU A 6 24.37 5.36 -15.21
CA GLU A 6 23.49 4.96 -16.31
C GLU A 6 22.08 5.53 -16.13
N ILE A 7 21.55 5.53 -14.89
CA ILE A 7 20.26 6.20 -14.54
C ILE A 7 20.33 7.68 -14.90
N ARG A 8 21.41 8.37 -14.50
CA ARG A 8 21.64 9.78 -14.83
C ARG A 8 21.59 10.01 -16.35
N GLN A 9 22.27 9.18 -17.13
CA GLN A 9 22.31 9.30 -18.61
C GLN A 9 20.92 9.10 -19.23
N VAL A 10 20.09 8.18 -18.69
CA VAL A 10 18.71 7.98 -19.16
C VAL A 10 17.87 9.23 -18.89
N LEU A 11 17.94 9.80 -17.68
CA LEU A 11 17.22 11.01 -17.31
C LEU A 11 17.69 12.24 -18.13
N GLU A 12 19.01 12.37 -18.37
CA GLU A 12 19.57 13.41 -19.25
C GLU A 12 19.05 13.27 -20.69
N SER A 13 18.87 12.03 -21.18
CA SER A 13 18.26 11.77 -22.48
C SER A 13 16.82 12.27 -22.57
N ALA A 14 16.03 12.09 -21.51
CA ALA A 14 14.66 12.61 -21.43
C ALA A 14 14.64 14.15 -21.52
N LYS A 15 15.49 14.82 -20.74
CA LYS A 15 15.63 16.28 -20.82
C LYS A 15 16.11 16.77 -22.20
N ALA A 16 17.07 16.08 -22.82
CA ALA A 16 17.58 16.44 -24.15
C ALA A 16 16.51 16.31 -25.24
N LEU A 17 15.53 15.41 -25.06
CA LEU A 17 14.36 15.34 -25.95
C LEU A 17 13.33 16.43 -25.69
N GLY A 18 13.44 17.22 -24.61
CA GLY A 18 12.54 18.30 -24.28
C GLY A 18 11.41 17.92 -23.31
N ILE A 19 11.50 16.75 -22.68
CA ILE A 19 10.55 16.31 -21.64
C ILE A 19 10.74 17.20 -20.39
N GLU A 20 9.64 17.73 -19.87
CA GLU A 20 9.62 18.63 -18.73
C GLU A 20 10.07 17.92 -17.45
N PHE A 21 9.48 16.77 -17.14
CA PHE A 21 9.81 15.93 -16.00
C PHE A 21 9.87 14.47 -16.39
N ALA A 22 10.87 13.75 -15.88
CA ALA A 22 10.98 12.32 -16.01
C ALA A 22 11.42 11.68 -14.69
N GLU A 23 10.78 10.58 -14.33
CA GLU A 23 11.09 9.80 -13.14
C GLU A 23 11.22 8.32 -13.47
N LEU A 24 12.21 7.69 -12.88
CA LEU A 24 12.45 6.25 -12.93
C LEU A 24 12.14 5.65 -11.56
N PHE A 25 11.26 4.66 -11.55
CA PHE A 25 10.93 3.83 -10.40
C PHE A 25 11.42 2.41 -10.67
N PHE A 26 12.36 1.93 -9.88
CA PHE A 26 12.84 0.56 -9.95
C PHE A 26 12.27 -0.25 -8.81
N GLU A 27 11.85 -1.46 -9.10
CA GLU A 27 11.29 -2.40 -8.13
C GLU A 27 12.01 -3.75 -8.20
N ASP A 28 12.32 -4.31 -7.03
CA ASP A 28 12.65 -5.72 -6.82
C ASP A 28 11.83 -6.21 -5.62
N ARG A 29 10.75 -6.95 -5.91
CA ARG A 29 9.75 -7.37 -4.94
C ARG A 29 9.64 -8.88 -4.87
N GLU A 30 9.78 -9.42 -3.69
CA GLU A 30 9.53 -10.81 -3.36
C GLU A 30 8.22 -10.92 -2.59
N GLU A 31 7.38 -11.88 -2.96
CA GLU A 31 6.09 -12.14 -2.31
C GLU A 31 5.96 -13.62 -1.99
N THR A 32 5.38 -13.93 -0.82
CA THR A 32 4.96 -15.29 -0.48
C THR A 32 3.46 -15.29 -0.21
N ASN A 33 2.76 -16.31 -0.72
CA ASN A 33 1.36 -16.56 -0.42
C ASN A 33 1.18 -18.05 -0.07
N ILE A 34 0.62 -18.31 1.12
CA ILE A 34 0.36 -19.66 1.62
C ILE A 34 -1.12 -19.76 1.98
N PRO A 35 -1.98 -20.31 1.10
CA PRO A 35 -3.38 -20.54 1.42
C PRO A 35 -3.54 -21.81 2.27
N CYS A 36 -4.32 -21.68 3.34
CA CYS A 36 -4.80 -22.78 4.17
C CYS A 36 -6.33 -22.80 4.10
N VAL A 37 -6.89 -23.88 3.60
CA VAL A 37 -8.34 -24.09 3.45
C VAL A 37 -8.75 -25.28 4.30
N GLU A 38 -9.64 -25.08 5.26
CA GLU A 38 -10.12 -26.14 6.16
C GLU A 38 -8.95 -26.93 6.80
N THR A 39 -7.98 -26.21 7.38
CA THR A 39 -6.78 -26.78 8.03
C THR A 39 -5.78 -27.43 7.05
N VAL A 40 -6.05 -27.41 5.75
CA VAL A 40 -5.19 -28.02 4.72
C VAL A 40 -4.42 -26.96 3.95
N ILE A 41 -3.09 -27.04 4.03
CA ILE A 41 -2.22 -26.16 3.23
C ILE A 41 -2.33 -26.52 1.76
N GLN A 42 -2.71 -25.54 0.93
CA GLN A 42 -2.92 -25.71 -0.51
C GLN A 42 -1.60 -25.57 -1.33
N GLY A 43 -0.52 -25.23 -0.67
CA GLY A 43 0.80 -25.03 -1.27
C GLY A 43 1.45 -23.73 -0.83
N VAL A 44 2.67 -23.50 -1.31
CA VAL A 44 3.41 -22.24 -1.11
C VAL A 44 3.66 -21.65 -2.48
N LYS A 45 3.20 -20.43 -2.68
CA LYS A 45 3.42 -19.65 -3.90
C LYS A 45 4.41 -18.54 -3.59
N SER A 46 5.54 -18.52 -4.29
CA SER A 46 6.51 -17.43 -4.22
C SER A 46 6.61 -16.77 -5.58
N LEU A 47 6.65 -15.45 -5.57
CA LEU A 47 6.76 -14.63 -6.77
C LEU A 47 7.89 -13.63 -6.56
N ARG A 48 8.66 -13.35 -7.60
CA ARG A 48 9.58 -12.22 -7.65
C ARG A 48 9.26 -11.36 -8.86
N ILE A 49 9.04 -10.08 -8.62
CA ILE A 49 8.82 -9.06 -9.64
C ILE A 49 10.04 -8.15 -9.63
N CYS A 50 10.65 -7.98 -10.80
CA CYS A 50 11.78 -7.06 -10.97
C CYS A 50 11.56 -6.27 -12.26
N GLY A 51 11.69 -4.95 -12.18
CA GLY A 51 11.48 -4.09 -13.34
C GLY A 51 11.75 -2.63 -13.06
N ALA A 52 11.46 -1.81 -14.06
CA ALA A 52 11.52 -0.36 -13.98
C ALA A 52 10.29 0.28 -14.65
N GLY A 53 9.71 1.27 -13.98
CA GLY A 53 8.74 2.21 -14.53
C GLY A 53 9.43 3.50 -14.93
N LEU A 54 8.98 4.10 -16.01
CA LEU A 54 9.35 5.44 -16.45
C LEU A 54 8.09 6.29 -16.52
N TYR A 55 8.03 7.32 -15.70
CA TYR A 55 6.96 8.32 -15.68
C TYR A 55 7.45 9.60 -16.34
N LEU A 56 6.71 10.09 -17.32
CA LEU A 56 7.02 11.28 -18.07
C LEU A 56 5.85 12.28 -17.99
N ILE A 57 6.16 13.56 -17.75
CA ILE A 57 5.18 14.63 -17.70
C ILE A 57 5.56 15.72 -18.70
N GLN A 58 4.55 16.22 -19.42
CA GLN A 58 4.63 17.39 -20.29
C GLN A 58 3.36 18.24 -20.13
N GLY A 59 3.43 19.33 -19.40
CA GLY A 59 2.27 20.11 -19.01
C GLY A 59 1.26 19.29 -18.21
N LEU A 60 0.03 19.13 -18.70
CA LEU A 60 -1.00 18.27 -18.09
C LEU A 60 -1.06 16.86 -18.66
N SER A 61 -0.23 16.56 -19.67
CA SER A 61 -0.15 15.22 -20.26
C SER A 61 0.92 14.40 -19.57
N ASN A 62 0.63 13.13 -19.32
CA ASN A 62 1.60 12.21 -18.77
C ASN A 62 1.56 10.84 -19.46
N VAL A 63 2.66 10.12 -19.37
CA VAL A 63 2.81 8.76 -19.88
C VAL A 63 3.57 7.94 -18.86
N TYR A 64 3.07 6.74 -18.55
CA TYR A 64 3.76 5.75 -17.75
C TYR A 64 4.10 4.52 -18.58
N LEU A 65 5.38 4.20 -18.67
CA LEU A 65 5.90 3.03 -19.40
C LEU A 65 6.65 2.13 -18.42
N TYR A 66 6.71 0.85 -18.68
CA TYR A 66 7.45 -0.09 -17.83
C TYR A 66 8.17 -1.17 -18.64
N THR A 67 9.20 -1.75 -18.03
CA THR A 67 9.96 -2.86 -18.58
C THR A 67 10.50 -3.77 -17.47
N ASN A 68 10.60 -5.06 -17.76
CA ASN A 68 11.34 -6.01 -16.93
C ASN A 68 12.82 -6.11 -17.30
N GLN A 69 13.25 -5.46 -18.39
CA GLN A 69 14.64 -5.38 -18.81
C GLN A 69 15.28 -4.12 -18.21
N VAL A 70 15.90 -4.27 -17.04
CA VAL A 70 16.52 -3.16 -16.30
C VAL A 70 17.94 -2.94 -16.86
N THR A 71 18.03 -2.49 -18.11
CA THR A 71 19.26 -2.08 -18.80
C THR A 71 19.14 -0.66 -19.31
N LYS A 72 20.28 0.03 -19.43
CA LYS A 72 20.34 1.39 -19.96
C LYS A 72 19.66 1.48 -21.33
N GLU A 73 19.94 0.53 -22.24
CA GLU A 73 19.42 0.50 -23.61
C GLU A 73 17.89 0.41 -23.62
N ALA A 74 17.32 -0.49 -22.79
CA ALA A 74 15.87 -0.64 -22.68
C ALA A 74 15.21 0.62 -22.13
N LEU A 75 15.81 1.27 -21.13
CA LEU A 75 15.29 2.51 -20.55
C LEU A 75 15.38 3.69 -21.52
N LEU A 76 16.46 3.79 -22.31
CA LEU A 76 16.58 4.79 -23.36
C LEU A 76 15.53 4.59 -24.47
N ASP A 77 15.17 3.34 -24.78
CA ASP A 77 14.09 3.03 -25.72
C ASP A 77 12.71 3.46 -25.15
N LEU A 78 12.46 3.23 -23.86
CA LEU A 78 11.25 3.75 -23.19
C LEU A 78 11.17 5.26 -23.25
N VAL A 79 12.28 5.98 -23.01
CA VAL A 79 12.30 7.45 -23.09
C VAL A 79 11.91 7.93 -24.50
N LYS A 80 12.43 7.29 -25.57
CA LYS A 80 12.07 7.64 -26.94
C LYS A 80 10.59 7.40 -27.22
N LYS A 81 10.08 6.20 -26.85
CA LYS A 81 8.66 5.86 -27.01
C LYS A 81 7.75 6.83 -26.26
N GLY A 82 8.10 7.17 -25.03
CA GLY A 82 7.33 8.12 -24.23
C GLY A 82 7.33 9.53 -24.82
N ALA A 83 8.46 9.99 -25.35
CA ALA A 83 8.56 11.27 -26.05
C ALA A 83 7.68 11.30 -27.32
N GLU A 84 7.63 10.20 -28.07
CA GLU A 84 6.75 10.05 -29.25
C GLU A 84 5.28 10.09 -28.83
N MET A 85 4.89 9.39 -27.75
CA MET A 85 3.52 9.38 -27.23
C MET A 85 3.06 10.75 -26.71
N LEU A 86 3.98 11.52 -26.14
CA LEU A 86 3.74 12.90 -25.70
C LEU A 86 3.84 13.93 -26.83
N GLU A 87 4.10 13.49 -28.08
CA GLU A 87 4.27 14.33 -29.28
C GLU A 87 5.30 15.45 -29.09
N ILE A 88 6.40 15.16 -28.38
CA ILE A 88 7.46 16.14 -28.11
C ILE A 88 8.14 16.56 -29.41
N LYS A 89 8.01 17.83 -29.77
CA LYS A 89 8.57 18.42 -31.01
C LYS A 89 9.83 19.23 -30.78
N ALA A 90 10.03 19.75 -29.60
CA ALA A 90 11.17 20.60 -29.26
C ALA A 90 12.30 19.75 -28.65
N ARG A 91 13.53 20.03 -29.07
CA ARG A 91 14.72 19.53 -28.38
C ARG A 91 15.25 20.62 -27.47
N ALA A 92 15.55 20.27 -26.23
CA ALA A 92 16.20 21.16 -25.29
C ALA A 92 17.73 21.03 -25.37
N ALA A 93 18.46 22.04 -24.94
CA ALA A 93 19.89 21.88 -24.68
C ALA A 93 20.08 20.86 -23.58
N ALA A 94 21.01 19.92 -23.74
CA ALA A 94 21.31 18.95 -22.72
C ALA A 94 21.79 19.68 -21.45
N ALA A 95 20.99 19.65 -20.40
CA ALA A 95 21.38 20.11 -19.08
C ALA A 95 21.87 18.90 -18.28
N GLY A 96 23.06 18.96 -17.71
CA GLY A 96 23.59 17.92 -16.82
C GLY A 96 22.70 17.78 -15.58
N ILE A 97 22.40 16.56 -15.19
CA ILE A 97 21.66 16.26 -13.97
C ILE A 97 22.65 15.79 -12.90
N VAL A 98 22.55 16.39 -11.72
CA VAL A 98 23.29 15.95 -10.54
C VAL A 98 22.34 15.17 -9.65
N LEU A 99 22.48 13.84 -9.61
CA LEU A 99 21.70 12.97 -8.75
C LEU A 99 22.21 13.06 -7.31
N THR A 100 21.41 13.64 -6.43
CA THR A 100 21.68 13.76 -4.99
C THR A 100 21.00 12.60 -4.27
N GLU A 101 21.79 11.81 -3.58
CA GLU A 101 21.29 10.72 -2.76
C GLU A 101 20.64 11.27 -1.49
N LYS A 102 19.41 10.85 -1.24
CA LYS A 102 18.63 11.19 -0.05
C LYS A 102 18.20 9.92 0.66
N SER A 103 18.36 9.90 1.97
CA SER A 103 17.88 8.83 2.85
C SER A 103 16.88 9.39 3.85
N TYR A 104 15.83 8.65 4.12
CA TYR A 104 14.77 9.06 5.03
C TYR A 104 14.59 8.04 6.14
N HIS A 105 14.03 8.48 7.26
CA HIS A 105 13.74 7.61 8.38
C HIS A 105 12.62 6.63 8.03
N ASN A 106 12.87 5.33 8.22
CA ASN A 106 11.83 4.31 8.07
C ASN A 106 11.12 4.11 9.43
N PRO A 107 9.81 4.43 9.54
CA PRO A 107 9.04 4.24 10.77
C PRO A 107 8.74 2.76 11.06
N CYS A 108 9.04 1.87 10.11
CA CYS A 108 8.70 0.44 10.16
C CYS A 108 9.98 -0.41 10.05
N PRO A 109 10.86 -0.40 11.09
CA PRO A 109 12.08 -1.21 11.08
C PRO A 109 11.74 -2.70 11.06
N VAL A 110 12.51 -3.47 10.29
CA VAL A 110 12.33 -4.92 10.12
C VAL A 110 13.42 -5.66 10.87
N VAL A 111 13.02 -6.62 11.71
CA VAL A 111 13.93 -7.47 12.49
C VAL A 111 14.12 -8.83 11.81
N LYS A 112 13.02 -9.46 11.35
CA LYS A 112 13.02 -10.78 10.74
C LYS A 112 12.48 -10.71 9.31
N TYR A 113 13.39 -10.63 8.34
CA TYR A 113 12.97 -10.58 6.92
C TYR A 113 12.25 -11.87 6.51
N PRO A 114 11.06 -11.78 5.87
CA PRO A 114 10.28 -12.96 5.48
C PRO A 114 11.05 -13.94 4.59
N SER A 115 11.98 -13.46 3.76
CA SER A 115 12.85 -14.28 2.91
C SER A 115 13.83 -15.17 3.70
N GLN A 116 14.08 -14.88 4.98
CA GLN A 116 14.95 -15.63 5.88
C GLN A 116 14.19 -16.65 6.74
N ILE A 117 12.86 -16.64 6.67
CA ILE A 117 11.98 -17.49 7.48
C ILE A 117 11.59 -18.72 6.66
N SER A 118 11.65 -19.88 7.30
CA SER A 118 11.24 -21.14 6.64
C SER A 118 9.74 -21.15 6.32
N ASN A 119 9.37 -21.79 5.22
CA ASN A 119 7.95 -21.97 4.90
C ASN A 119 7.21 -22.75 5.99
N GLN A 120 7.93 -23.64 6.73
CA GLN A 120 7.32 -24.39 7.83
C GLN A 120 6.93 -23.48 8.99
N ASP A 121 7.75 -22.47 9.34
CA ASP A 121 7.41 -21.53 10.41
C ASP A 121 6.20 -20.67 10.01
N LYS A 122 6.13 -20.21 8.74
CA LYS A 122 4.97 -19.52 8.20
C LYS A 122 3.69 -20.35 8.24
N ILE A 123 3.81 -21.65 7.91
CA ILE A 123 2.70 -22.60 7.98
C ILE A 123 2.26 -22.84 9.43
N ASN A 124 3.19 -22.94 10.37
CA ASN A 124 2.85 -23.13 11.79
C ASN A 124 1.97 -21.99 12.32
N VAL A 125 2.30 -20.73 12.01
CA VAL A 125 1.49 -19.56 12.39
C VAL A 125 0.06 -19.65 11.83
N LEU A 126 -0.10 -20.10 10.58
CA LEU A 126 -1.44 -20.31 9.99
C LEU A 126 -2.25 -21.38 10.72
N LEU A 127 -1.61 -22.50 11.03
CA LEU A 127 -2.27 -23.62 11.72
C LEU A 127 -2.62 -23.28 13.17
N GLU A 128 -1.79 -22.47 13.84
CA GLU A 128 -2.07 -21.95 15.18
C GLU A 128 -3.27 -21.00 15.18
N ALA A 129 -3.36 -20.09 14.19
CA ALA A 129 -4.49 -19.21 14.03
C ALA A 129 -5.79 -19.97 13.69
N ASP A 130 -5.73 -20.95 12.79
CA ASP A 130 -6.87 -21.83 12.47
C ASP A 130 -7.36 -22.56 13.73
N LYS A 131 -6.45 -23.21 14.46
CA LYS A 131 -6.75 -23.89 15.72
C LYS A 131 -7.37 -22.95 16.75
N ALA A 132 -6.83 -21.74 16.87
CA ALA A 132 -7.34 -20.74 17.79
C ALA A 132 -8.78 -20.34 17.46
N ALA A 133 -9.05 -20.03 16.20
CA ALA A 133 -10.41 -19.67 15.74
C ALA A 133 -11.41 -20.81 16.01
N ARG A 134 -11.07 -22.06 15.69
CA ARG A 134 -11.94 -23.22 15.93
C ARG A 134 -12.16 -23.51 17.40
N SER A 135 -11.20 -23.15 18.27
CA SER A 135 -11.32 -23.30 19.73
C SER A 135 -12.09 -22.19 20.44
N ALA A 136 -12.64 -21.21 19.69
CA ALA A 136 -13.27 -20.03 20.27
C ALA A 136 -14.65 -20.28 20.95
N GLY A 137 -15.17 -21.50 20.94
CA GLY A 137 -16.49 -21.86 21.46
C GLY A 137 -17.64 -21.46 20.55
N VAL A 138 -17.35 -21.21 19.26
CA VAL A 138 -18.30 -20.89 18.20
C VAL A 138 -18.29 -22.00 17.17
N ASN A 139 -19.43 -22.33 16.57
CA ASN A 139 -19.49 -23.31 15.51
C ASN A 139 -18.97 -22.71 14.19
N VAL A 140 -17.69 -22.91 13.91
CA VAL A 140 -17.02 -22.49 12.68
C VAL A 140 -17.25 -23.57 11.62
N ARG A 141 -18.15 -23.29 10.68
CA ARG A 141 -18.53 -24.20 9.59
C ARG A 141 -17.49 -24.24 8.49
N SER A 142 -16.87 -23.10 8.17
CA SER A 142 -15.79 -22.98 7.18
C SER A 142 -14.77 -21.95 7.64
N LEU A 143 -13.50 -22.22 7.40
CA LEU A 143 -12.39 -21.34 7.75
C LEU A 143 -11.26 -21.44 6.73
N ASN A 144 -10.90 -20.29 6.15
CA ASN A 144 -9.73 -20.12 5.31
C ASN A 144 -8.78 -19.12 5.99
N VAL A 145 -7.52 -19.48 6.10
CA VAL A 145 -6.46 -18.63 6.66
C VAL A 145 -5.34 -18.54 5.65
N ASN A 146 -5.05 -17.33 5.16
CA ASN A 146 -4.03 -17.11 4.14
C ASN A 146 -2.92 -16.24 4.71
N TYR A 147 -1.68 -16.68 4.57
CA TYR A 147 -0.50 -15.88 4.86
C TYR A 147 -0.01 -15.17 3.60
N PHE A 148 0.37 -13.91 3.76
CA PHE A 148 1.05 -13.12 2.74
C PHE A 148 2.22 -12.39 3.38
N ASP A 149 3.33 -12.32 2.67
CA ASP A 149 4.39 -11.37 2.93
C ASP A 149 4.86 -10.71 1.65
N THR A 150 5.39 -9.51 1.79
CA THR A 150 6.02 -8.75 0.71
C THR A 150 7.31 -8.13 1.23
N ASP A 151 8.40 -8.32 0.49
CA ASP A 151 9.68 -7.63 0.68
C ASP A 151 10.01 -6.86 -0.60
N GLN A 152 9.73 -5.57 -0.60
CA GLN A 152 9.88 -4.68 -1.75
C GLN A 152 11.06 -3.75 -1.54
N ARG A 153 12.01 -3.75 -2.49
CA ARG A 153 13.09 -2.78 -2.59
C ARG A 153 12.79 -1.85 -3.74
N VAL A 154 12.77 -0.57 -3.46
CA VAL A 154 12.55 0.47 -4.48
C VAL A 154 13.74 1.40 -4.58
N LEU A 155 13.98 1.91 -5.80
CA LEU A 155 14.90 3.01 -6.07
C LEU A 155 14.17 3.99 -6.99
N ILE A 156 14.17 5.26 -6.60
CA ILE A 156 13.50 6.34 -7.32
C ILE A 156 14.54 7.40 -7.68
N ALA A 157 14.52 7.82 -8.95
CA ALA A 157 15.40 8.89 -9.43
C ALA A 157 14.68 9.72 -10.49
N ASN A 158 14.87 11.05 -10.47
CA ASN A 158 14.17 11.94 -11.40
C ASN A 158 15.06 13.06 -11.96
N THR A 159 14.50 13.79 -12.90
CA THR A 159 15.16 14.90 -13.59
C THR A 159 15.39 16.15 -12.73
N GLU A 160 14.82 16.22 -11.54
CA GLU A 160 15.09 17.26 -10.54
C GLU A 160 16.28 16.94 -9.66
N GLY A 161 16.93 15.79 -9.89
CA GLY A 161 18.14 15.36 -9.20
C GLY A 161 17.91 14.50 -7.96
N LEU A 162 16.69 14.03 -7.71
CA LEU A 162 16.42 13.07 -6.67
C LEU A 162 17.06 11.71 -7.02
N TYR A 163 17.65 11.07 -6.01
CA TYR A 163 18.04 9.66 -6.00
C TYR A 163 17.81 9.13 -4.59
N THR A 164 16.86 8.22 -4.42
CA THR A 164 16.49 7.68 -3.12
C THR A 164 16.11 6.22 -3.20
N THR A 165 16.20 5.51 -2.08
CA THR A 165 15.86 4.09 -1.98
C THR A 165 15.03 3.85 -0.73
N ASP A 166 14.16 2.83 -0.78
CA ASP A 166 13.45 2.32 0.38
C ASP A 166 13.36 0.80 0.33
N ARG A 167 13.14 0.18 1.47
CA ARG A 167 12.78 -1.23 1.59
C ARG A 167 11.55 -1.37 2.45
N ARG A 168 10.46 -1.78 1.83
CA ARG A 168 9.13 -1.91 2.44
C ARG A 168 8.84 -3.38 2.66
N VAL A 169 8.60 -3.75 3.90
CA VAL A 169 8.25 -5.13 4.25
C VAL A 169 6.91 -5.13 4.95
N THR A 170 6.02 -5.95 4.46
CA THR A 170 4.69 -6.13 5.06
C THR A 170 4.37 -7.59 5.25
N THR A 171 3.64 -7.89 6.32
CA THR A 171 3.08 -9.20 6.58
C THR A 171 1.58 -9.09 6.80
N ARG A 172 0.85 -10.08 6.34
CA ARG A 172 -0.61 -10.12 6.42
C ARG A 172 -1.10 -11.54 6.63
N MET A 173 -2.02 -11.71 7.55
CA MET A 173 -2.82 -12.92 7.66
C MET A 173 -4.27 -12.56 7.39
N ARG A 174 -4.82 -13.02 6.26
CA ARG A 174 -6.25 -12.88 5.94
C ARG A 174 -7.00 -14.10 6.41
N MET A 175 -8.07 -13.86 7.15
CA MET A 175 -8.97 -14.90 7.59
C MET A 175 -10.37 -14.69 7.00
N GLN A 176 -10.99 -15.78 6.55
CA GLN A 176 -12.39 -15.81 6.10
C GLN A 176 -13.07 -16.96 6.81
N ALA A 177 -14.18 -16.70 7.46
CA ALA A 177 -14.92 -17.70 8.22
C ALA A 177 -16.41 -17.66 7.93
N VAL A 178 -17.04 -18.81 7.99
CA VAL A 178 -18.50 -18.94 8.08
C VAL A 178 -18.82 -19.59 9.43
N VAL A 179 -19.56 -18.89 10.26
CA VAL A 179 -20.11 -19.43 11.51
C VAL A 179 -21.56 -19.81 11.28
N ALA A 180 -22.01 -20.93 11.86
CA ALA A 180 -23.35 -21.42 11.61
C ALA A 180 -23.95 -22.13 12.85
N ASP A 181 -25.30 -22.10 12.94
CA ASP A 181 -26.06 -22.89 13.90
C ASP A 181 -27.41 -23.22 13.24
N GLY A 182 -27.63 -24.51 12.95
CA GLY A 182 -28.72 -24.97 12.11
C GLY A 182 -28.68 -24.30 10.73
N ASP A 183 -29.78 -23.69 10.34
CA ASP A 183 -29.92 -22.98 9.05
C ASP A 183 -29.41 -21.52 9.10
N SER A 184 -29.07 -21.01 10.28
CA SER A 184 -28.54 -19.67 10.45
C SER A 184 -27.04 -19.66 10.24
N ALA A 185 -26.53 -18.87 9.27
CA ALA A 185 -25.12 -18.75 8.98
C ALA A 185 -24.73 -17.28 8.72
N TYR A 186 -23.48 -16.93 9.05
CA TYR A 186 -22.90 -15.63 8.75
C TYR A 186 -21.45 -15.76 8.30
N GLY A 187 -21.16 -15.19 7.13
CA GLY A 187 -19.80 -15.11 6.59
C GLY A 187 -19.11 -13.80 7.00
N THR A 188 -17.84 -13.90 7.35
CA THR A 188 -17.01 -12.74 7.72
C THR A 188 -15.59 -12.91 7.20
N TRP A 189 -14.87 -11.80 7.11
CA TRP A 189 -13.42 -11.81 6.88
C TRP A 189 -12.79 -10.67 7.68
N ASP A 190 -11.50 -10.82 7.94
CA ASP A 190 -10.67 -9.77 8.55
C ASP A 190 -9.18 -10.04 8.26
N ASP A 191 -8.35 -9.01 8.44
CA ASP A 191 -6.92 -9.04 8.16
C ASP A 191 -6.11 -8.65 9.40
N TYR A 192 -5.17 -9.51 9.79
CA TYR A 192 -4.08 -9.15 10.70
C TYR A 192 -2.90 -8.66 9.85
N THR A 193 -2.63 -7.35 9.86
CA THR A 193 -1.66 -6.70 8.98
C THR A 193 -0.63 -5.88 9.75
N LYS A 194 0.62 -5.93 9.31
CA LYS A 194 1.71 -5.12 9.86
C LYS A 194 2.65 -4.64 8.74
N ALA A 195 3.15 -3.40 8.86
CA ALA A 195 4.34 -2.97 8.13
C ALA A 195 5.57 -3.38 8.95
N SER A 196 5.88 -4.68 8.95
CA SER A 196 7.01 -5.30 9.63
C SER A 196 7.32 -6.64 9.00
N GLY A 197 8.44 -7.26 9.40
CA GLY A 197 8.77 -8.61 9.00
C GLY A 197 8.00 -9.67 9.80
N PHE A 198 8.58 -10.88 9.84
CA PHE A 198 7.93 -12.02 10.49
C PHE A 198 7.83 -11.88 12.02
N GLU A 199 8.56 -10.92 12.63
CA GLU A 199 8.40 -10.54 14.04
C GLU A 199 6.97 -10.12 14.40
N ALA A 200 6.12 -9.78 13.42
CA ALA A 200 4.68 -9.54 13.63
C ALA A 200 3.97 -10.74 14.30
N TYR A 201 4.55 -11.92 14.19
CA TYR A 201 4.00 -13.18 14.73
C TYR A 201 4.79 -13.72 15.93
N ASP A 202 5.71 -12.95 16.51
CA ASP A 202 6.45 -13.36 17.73
C ASP A 202 5.56 -13.40 18.98
N ASP A 203 4.51 -12.58 19.01
CA ASP A 203 3.48 -12.64 20.03
C ASP A 203 2.31 -13.53 19.55
N GLU A 204 2.38 -14.81 19.89
CA GLU A 204 1.32 -15.79 19.56
C GLU A 204 -0.06 -15.36 20.06
N LEU A 205 -0.13 -14.70 21.22
CA LEU A 205 -1.40 -14.26 21.78
C LEU A 205 -2.06 -13.17 20.91
N SER A 206 -1.29 -12.33 20.24
CA SER A 206 -1.81 -11.25 19.42
C SER A 206 -2.62 -11.78 18.23
N TYR A 207 -2.04 -12.63 17.38
CA TYR A 207 -2.74 -13.14 16.18
C TYR A 207 -3.74 -14.25 16.49
N THR A 208 -3.52 -15.04 17.54
CA THR A 208 -4.49 -16.08 17.96
C THR A 208 -5.71 -15.46 18.64
N SER A 209 -5.56 -14.37 19.42
CA SER A 209 -6.69 -13.60 19.93
C SER A 209 -7.48 -12.94 18.82
N PHE A 210 -6.80 -12.34 17.84
CA PHE A 210 -7.44 -11.80 16.64
C PHE A 210 -8.31 -12.86 15.94
N ALA A 211 -7.79 -14.08 15.75
CA ALA A 211 -8.50 -15.18 15.13
C ALA A 211 -9.77 -15.58 15.91
N LYS A 212 -9.67 -15.69 17.25
CA LYS A 212 -10.81 -15.98 18.13
C LYS A 212 -11.85 -14.86 18.09
N ASP A 213 -11.43 -13.62 18.16
CA ASP A 213 -12.32 -12.45 18.23
C ASP A 213 -13.08 -12.26 16.92
N MET A 214 -12.45 -12.55 15.77
CA MET A 214 -13.12 -12.51 14.47
C MET A 214 -14.32 -13.46 14.41
N VAL A 215 -14.16 -14.74 14.78
CA VAL A 215 -15.26 -15.70 14.73
C VAL A 215 -16.32 -15.44 15.79
N LYS A 216 -15.94 -14.97 16.98
CA LYS A 216 -16.89 -14.52 18.02
C LYS A 216 -17.70 -13.29 17.58
N ARG A 217 -17.06 -12.36 16.86
CA ARG A 217 -17.76 -11.21 16.27
C ARG A 217 -18.76 -11.67 15.23
N ALA A 218 -18.37 -12.61 14.36
CA ALA A 218 -19.28 -13.19 13.36
C ALA A 218 -20.50 -13.85 14.01
N ASP A 219 -20.33 -14.59 15.08
CA ASP A 219 -21.43 -15.24 15.78
C ASP A 219 -22.37 -14.25 16.47
N ARG A 220 -21.82 -13.19 17.07
CA ARG A 220 -22.65 -12.08 17.59
C ARG A 220 -23.49 -11.43 16.50
N ILE A 221 -22.93 -11.22 15.30
CA ILE A 221 -23.70 -10.62 14.19
C ILE A 221 -24.75 -11.62 13.68
N ARG A 222 -24.40 -12.91 13.57
CA ARG A 222 -25.36 -13.98 13.18
C ARG A 222 -26.59 -14.03 14.09
N THR A 223 -26.37 -13.85 15.38
CA THR A 223 -27.45 -13.89 16.41
C THR A 223 -28.12 -12.54 16.65
N ALA A 224 -27.62 -11.46 16.03
CA ALA A 224 -28.17 -10.13 16.20
C ALA A 224 -29.57 -10.00 15.59
N GLY A 225 -30.42 -9.24 16.24
CA GLY A 225 -31.75 -8.87 15.70
C GLY A 225 -31.63 -7.82 14.58
N SER A 226 -32.69 -7.71 13.80
CA SER A 226 -32.82 -6.63 12.81
C SER A 226 -33.30 -5.33 13.48
N ILE A 227 -32.81 -4.20 12.97
CA ILE A 227 -33.34 -2.87 13.31
C ILE A 227 -34.17 -2.33 12.13
N SER A 228 -35.30 -1.68 12.44
CA SER A 228 -36.07 -1.00 11.40
C SER A 228 -35.30 0.19 10.83
N PRO A 229 -35.48 0.51 9.55
CA PRO A 229 -34.93 1.75 8.97
C PRO A 229 -35.34 2.96 9.81
N CYS A 230 -34.37 3.77 10.20
CA CYS A 230 -34.59 4.95 11.04
C CYS A 230 -33.51 6.01 10.80
N THR A 231 -33.79 7.24 11.22
CA THR A 231 -32.81 8.33 11.25
C THR A 231 -32.46 8.61 12.70
N VAL A 232 -31.24 8.29 13.10
CA VAL A 232 -30.74 8.42 14.46
C VAL A 232 -29.31 8.95 14.49
N PRO A 233 -28.87 9.56 15.59
CA PRO A 233 -27.44 9.83 15.80
C PRO A 233 -26.63 8.52 15.79
N VAL A 234 -25.49 8.52 15.11
CA VAL A 234 -24.62 7.34 14.96
C VAL A 234 -23.25 7.63 15.55
N VAL A 235 -22.75 6.73 16.37
CA VAL A 235 -21.35 6.72 16.83
C VAL A 235 -20.60 5.69 16.00
N LEU A 236 -19.59 6.17 15.25
CA LEU A 236 -18.70 5.31 14.47
C LEU A 236 -17.46 4.98 15.28
N ALA A 237 -17.18 3.69 15.47
CA ALA A 237 -15.96 3.23 16.12
C ALA A 237 -14.73 3.44 15.22
N ALA A 238 -13.55 3.48 15.85
CA ALA A 238 -12.28 3.46 15.11
C ALA A 238 -12.17 2.24 14.20
N GLY A 239 -11.40 2.35 13.12
CA GLY A 239 -11.26 1.32 12.08
C GLY A 239 -12.13 1.66 10.87
N GLY A 240 -13.36 1.15 10.77
CA GLY A 240 -14.26 1.42 9.64
C GLY A 240 -14.57 2.90 9.40
N CYS A 241 -14.46 3.74 10.43
CA CYS A 241 -14.60 5.18 10.30
C CYS A 241 -13.49 5.80 9.42
N GLY A 242 -12.25 5.31 9.51
CA GLY A 242 -11.15 5.77 8.65
C GLY A 242 -11.44 5.53 7.17
N THR A 243 -11.95 4.36 6.81
CA THR A 243 -12.38 4.04 5.44
C THR A 243 -13.50 4.97 4.97
N LEU A 244 -14.51 5.25 5.81
CA LEU A 244 -15.57 6.19 5.46
C LEU A 244 -15.02 7.58 5.10
N TRP A 245 -14.06 8.10 5.86
CA TRP A 245 -13.43 9.39 5.58
C TRP A 245 -12.53 9.35 4.35
N HIS A 246 -11.83 8.23 4.13
CA HIS A 246 -11.04 8.00 2.92
C HIS A 246 -11.93 8.08 1.66
N GLU A 247 -13.05 7.35 1.64
CA GLU A 247 -13.97 7.31 0.49
C GLU A 247 -14.74 8.63 0.31
N SER A 248 -15.14 9.29 1.39
CA SER A 248 -15.95 10.51 1.28
C SER A 248 -15.13 11.78 1.03
N CYS A 249 -13.88 11.83 1.48
CA CYS A 249 -13.05 13.04 1.39
C CYS A 249 -11.66 12.75 0.80
N GLY A 250 -11.00 11.64 1.16
CA GLY A 250 -9.63 11.34 0.82
C GLY A 250 -9.37 11.37 -0.68
N HIS A 251 -10.10 10.58 -1.46
CA HIS A 251 -9.97 10.55 -2.92
C HIS A 251 -10.24 11.91 -3.58
N SER A 252 -11.13 12.70 -3.00
CA SER A 252 -11.41 14.05 -3.52
C SER A 252 -10.32 15.08 -3.22
N LEU A 253 -9.38 14.76 -2.31
CA LEU A 253 -8.24 15.60 -1.94
C LEU A 253 -6.94 15.18 -2.64
N GLU A 254 -6.97 14.14 -3.46
CA GLU A 254 -5.83 13.76 -4.29
C GLU A 254 -5.47 14.87 -5.30
N ALA A 255 -4.17 15.11 -5.47
CA ALA A 255 -3.67 16.19 -6.33
C ALA A 255 -4.20 16.10 -7.76
N ILE A 256 -4.38 14.88 -8.30
CA ILE A 256 -4.92 14.68 -9.65
C ILE A 256 -6.38 15.13 -9.77
N ALA A 257 -7.21 14.88 -8.74
CA ALA A 257 -8.61 15.33 -8.72
C ALA A 257 -8.70 16.87 -8.67
N ILE A 258 -7.80 17.49 -7.92
CA ILE A 258 -7.69 18.96 -7.84
C ILE A 258 -7.19 19.56 -9.15
N ALA A 259 -6.13 18.99 -9.75
CA ALA A 259 -5.54 19.49 -11.00
C ALA A 259 -6.55 19.44 -12.18
N HIS A 260 -7.31 18.36 -12.28
CA HIS A 260 -8.37 18.19 -13.29
C HIS A 260 -9.69 18.90 -12.92
N ARG A 261 -9.75 19.62 -11.80
CA ARG A 261 -10.93 20.34 -11.31
C ARG A 261 -12.17 19.45 -11.18
N SER A 262 -11.97 18.17 -10.88
CA SER A 262 -13.03 17.15 -10.71
C SER A 262 -13.45 16.94 -9.24
N SER A 263 -12.86 17.69 -8.31
CA SER A 263 -13.13 17.62 -6.88
C SER A 263 -14.02 18.75 -6.39
N ALA A 264 -14.85 18.46 -5.38
CA ALA A 264 -15.62 19.47 -4.66
C ALA A 264 -14.74 20.41 -3.80
N PHE A 265 -13.47 20.08 -3.60
CA PHE A 265 -12.51 20.85 -2.79
C PHE A 265 -11.65 21.81 -3.62
N VAL A 266 -11.85 21.89 -4.94
CA VAL A 266 -11.10 22.82 -5.81
C VAL A 266 -11.32 24.26 -5.34
N ASP A 267 -10.21 25.01 -5.20
CA ASP A 267 -10.19 26.41 -4.77
C ASP A 267 -10.74 26.67 -3.34
N LYS A 268 -10.81 25.63 -2.48
CA LYS A 268 -11.41 25.74 -1.14
C LYS A 268 -10.40 25.78 0.02
N ILE A 269 -9.10 25.90 -0.27
CA ILE A 269 -8.08 26.04 0.79
C ILE A 269 -8.40 27.29 1.63
N GLY A 270 -8.46 27.10 2.95
CA GLY A 270 -8.83 28.13 3.92
C GLY A 270 -10.33 28.32 4.12
N GLU A 271 -11.18 27.62 3.36
CA GLU A 271 -12.63 27.68 3.56
C GLU A 271 -13.13 26.62 4.57
N LYS A 272 -14.25 26.93 5.20
CA LYS A 272 -14.95 25.96 6.06
C LYS A 272 -15.71 24.95 5.21
N VAL A 273 -15.25 23.70 5.21
CA VAL A 273 -15.79 22.59 4.41
C VAL A 273 -16.50 21.52 5.27
N ALA A 274 -16.32 21.57 6.59
CA ALA A 274 -16.90 20.63 7.52
C ALA A 274 -17.28 21.31 8.84
N SER A 275 -17.84 20.55 9.79
CA SER A 275 -18.06 21.02 11.16
C SER A 275 -16.74 21.37 11.83
N ASP A 276 -16.74 22.34 12.75
CA ASP A 276 -15.60 22.70 13.62
C ASP A 276 -15.10 21.56 14.52
N LYS A 277 -15.83 20.46 14.60
CA LYS A 277 -15.44 19.23 15.30
C LYS A 277 -14.68 18.23 14.44
N VAL A 278 -14.52 18.51 13.15
CA VAL A 278 -13.86 17.61 12.22
C VAL A 278 -12.41 18.04 12.00
N THR A 279 -11.49 17.16 12.32
CA THR A 279 -10.07 17.24 11.92
C THR A 279 -9.72 15.95 11.21
N LEU A 280 -9.34 16.05 9.93
CA LEU A 280 -8.93 14.94 9.08
C LEU A 280 -7.40 14.95 8.91
N VAL A 281 -6.78 13.84 9.25
CA VAL A 281 -5.32 13.65 9.19
C VAL A 281 -5.00 12.47 8.31
N ASP A 282 -4.05 12.66 7.39
CA ASP A 282 -3.37 11.60 6.64
C ASP A 282 -1.96 11.43 7.21
N ASP A 283 -1.60 10.24 7.67
CA ASP A 283 -0.35 9.99 8.38
C ASP A 283 0.33 8.71 7.93
N GLY A 284 1.37 8.84 7.09
CA GLY A 284 2.21 7.74 6.61
C GLY A 284 3.41 7.43 7.52
N THR A 285 3.50 8.02 8.73
CA THR A 285 4.66 7.90 9.63
C THR A 285 4.41 7.02 10.86
N LEU A 286 3.23 6.40 10.97
CA LEU A 286 2.84 5.61 12.13
C LEU A 286 3.65 4.30 12.21
N PRO A 287 4.38 4.04 13.33
CA PRO A 287 5.23 2.86 13.44
C PRO A 287 4.44 1.54 13.29
N GLY A 288 4.93 0.67 12.40
CA GLY A 288 4.38 -0.67 12.19
C GLY A 288 2.97 -0.72 11.58
N GLN A 289 2.38 0.42 11.22
CA GLN A 289 1.08 0.45 10.57
C GLN A 289 1.19 0.13 9.07
N TYR A 290 0.28 -0.72 8.60
CA TYR A 290 0.20 -1.10 7.19
C TYR A 290 -0.09 0.16 6.34
N GLY A 291 0.80 0.47 5.40
CA GLY A 291 0.75 1.72 4.61
C GLY A 291 1.76 2.79 5.02
N SER A 292 2.44 2.64 6.17
CA SER A 292 3.56 3.52 6.53
C SER A 292 4.86 3.05 5.87
N ALA A 293 5.71 3.99 5.46
CA ALA A 293 6.98 3.75 4.79
C ALA A 293 7.97 4.91 5.02
N ALA A 294 9.19 4.82 4.53
CA ALA A 294 10.13 5.94 4.58
C ALA A 294 9.79 6.99 3.53
N ILE A 295 9.41 6.57 2.33
CA ILE A 295 9.05 7.42 1.19
C ILE A 295 7.79 6.89 0.48
N ASP A 296 7.11 7.77 -0.25
CA ASP A 296 6.08 7.42 -1.21
C ASP A 296 6.67 6.91 -2.55
N ASP A 297 5.83 6.67 -3.56
CA ASP A 297 6.29 6.18 -4.86
C ASP A 297 6.87 7.28 -5.77
N GLU A 298 6.85 8.54 -5.34
CA GLU A 298 7.52 9.68 -5.98
C GLU A 298 8.83 10.06 -5.25
N GLY A 299 9.23 9.28 -4.24
CA GLY A 299 10.47 9.47 -3.48
C GLY A 299 10.42 10.61 -2.46
N HIS A 300 9.23 11.11 -2.13
CA HIS A 300 9.04 12.07 -1.05
C HIS A 300 8.94 11.37 0.31
N PRO A 301 9.48 11.97 1.39
CA PRO A 301 9.34 11.38 2.72
C PRO A 301 7.87 11.30 3.12
N MET A 302 7.49 10.16 3.69
CA MET A 302 6.19 10.04 4.32
C MET A 302 6.05 11.08 5.42
N GLN A 303 4.88 11.65 5.56
CA GLN A 303 4.61 12.75 6.48
C GLN A 303 3.22 12.64 7.09
N ARG A 304 2.99 13.44 8.13
CA ARG A 304 1.69 13.62 8.75
C ARG A 304 1.08 14.93 8.26
N ASN A 305 0.04 14.83 7.44
CA ASN A 305 -0.67 15.96 6.86
C ASN A 305 -2.01 16.19 7.58
N ILE A 306 -2.28 17.40 7.98
CA ILE A 306 -3.62 17.81 8.43
C ILE A 306 -4.36 18.33 7.19
N LEU A 307 -5.32 17.56 6.70
CA LEU A 307 -6.07 17.88 5.49
C LEU A 307 -7.26 18.81 5.79
N ILE A 308 -7.91 18.61 6.92
CA ILE A 308 -8.97 19.51 7.44
C ILE A 308 -8.69 19.72 8.90
N GLU A 309 -8.60 20.99 9.34
CA GLU A 309 -8.39 21.35 10.75
C GLU A 309 -9.58 22.14 11.27
N ASN A 310 -10.28 21.61 12.30
CA ASN A 310 -11.46 22.29 12.89
C ASN A 310 -12.50 22.71 11.84
N GLY A 311 -12.67 21.88 10.80
CA GLY A 311 -13.60 22.10 9.71
C GLY A 311 -13.09 22.96 8.57
N VAL A 312 -11.86 23.47 8.62
CA VAL A 312 -11.23 24.30 7.59
C VAL A 312 -10.26 23.43 6.77
N LEU A 313 -10.35 23.53 5.43
CA LEU A 313 -9.50 22.82 4.50
C LEU A 313 -8.08 23.43 4.46
#